data_7a3ff5f061e600e2163da8f59b989189
#
_entry.id   7a3ff5f061e600e2163da8f59b989189
#
_cell.length_a   1.000
_cell.length_b   1.000
_cell.length_c   1.000
_cell.angle_alpha   90.00
_cell.angle_beta   90.00
_cell.angle_gamma   90.00
#
_symmetry.space_group_name_H-M   'P 1'
#
loop_
_entity.id
_entity.type
_entity.pdbx_description
1 polymer ?
#
loop_
_entity_poly.entity_id
_entity_poly.type
_entity_poly.pdbx_seq_one_letter_code
_entity_poly.pdbx_strand_id
1 'polypeptide(L)'
;MYKKKIQSAIAMVMMAALMVSGMFMMTGCGKSYEHIFGDVEWMSTYKEKSGDTGTTMIKDTYYYSDGWFADDPSSENRELALASMQLIASCVSDKEDNSGAAFLKSIGFEEIGYSDFADSDPESCNYTWARKTVDGKTIVAVVLQSVNLGWELRNKVWKQNFTVNGPDGETSGEHYAYAKAADKAVDDIAALTGDGDTVFWIMGQSRGGAIANILAVRLAEKSEGAKIFAYTFEAPATVDADAAGSYKNIHNYICSDDIVTHIPMWGMTRYGVTHDLRKDTDDGLADALTALGSPAADMKARIVTDDVVERLSENLDARVPTRAVFSAERTDSWTDEDGAHELTYTYQDAFVKLMDLVFREDYEKSPILEGLAAKKGDLEGAIGDLTNGVMAENSGGDPSADYWAATKEMYAVLQEVNGGELPVTAEDLYKVIRFAAPVLITIPEDGGEADTELLTDVIGYSRELIYSHQFDTIIARLKILAPTPDK
;
A
#
# COMPACT_ATOMS: atom_id res chain seq x y z
N MET A 1 -4.65 -31.22 -64.69
CA MET A 1 -5.64 -30.12 -64.78
C MET A 1 -6.67 -30.14 -63.65
N TYR A 2 -7.16 -31.29 -63.23
CA TYR A 2 -8.20 -31.44 -62.21
C TYR A 2 -7.76 -31.01 -60.80
N LYS A 3 -6.52 -31.31 -60.35
CA LYS A 3 -6.00 -30.95 -59.01
C LYS A 3 -5.93 -29.44 -58.78
N LYS A 4 -5.60 -28.63 -59.79
CA LYS A 4 -5.55 -27.15 -59.64
C LYS A 4 -6.93 -26.52 -59.50
N LYS A 5 -7.96 -27.12 -60.14
CA LYS A 5 -9.35 -26.62 -60.02
C LYS A 5 -9.96 -26.91 -58.63
N ILE A 6 -9.61 -28.06 -58.02
CA ILE A 6 -10.06 -28.42 -56.69
C ILE A 6 -9.39 -27.52 -55.63
N GLN A 7 -8.08 -27.25 -55.76
CA GLN A 7 -7.40 -26.35 -54.84
C GLN A 7 -7.91 -24.90 -54.91
N SER A 8 -8.27 -24.41 -56.11
CA SER A 8 -8.89 -23.09 -56.28
C SER A 8 -10.30 -23.01 -55.69
N ALA A 9 -11.08 -24.08 -55.78
CA ALA A 9 -12.43 -24.15 -55.22
C ALA A 9 -12.39 -24.20 -53.68
N ILE A 10 -11.44 -24.94 -53.09
CA ILE A 10 -11.22 -25.01 -51.64
C ILE A 10 -10.74 -23.65 -51.12
N ALA A 11 -9.82 -22.96 -51.78
CA ALA A 11 -9.38 -21.63 -51.41
C ALA A 11 -10.48 -20.57 -51.48
N MET A 12 -11.38 -20.66 -52.47
CA MET A 12 -12.54 -19.78 -52.53
C MET A 12 -13.57 -20.04 -51.43
N VAL A 13 -13.82 -21.31 -51.11
CA VAL A 13 -14.74 -21.67 -50.00
C VAL A 13 -14.13 -21.23 -48.63
N MET A 14 -12.82 -21.36 -48.43
CA MET A 14 -12.17 -20.90 -47.23
C MET A 14 -12.13 -19.35 -47.14
N MET A 15 -11.93 -18.63 -48.23
CA MET A 15 -12.04 -17.16 -48.26
C MET A 15 -13.51 -16.70 -48.06
N ALA A 16 -14.50 -17.40 -48.60
CA ALA A 16 -15.89 -17.08 -48.31
C ALA A 16 -16.27 -17.36 -46.87
N ALA A 17 -15.77 -18.46 -46.27
CA ALA A 17 -15.97 -18.76 -44.85
C ALA A 17 -15.27 -17.74 -43.94
N LEU A 18 -14.09 -17.25 -44.31
CA LEU A 18 -13.36 -16.16 -43.57
C LEU A 18 -14.07 -14.81 -43.73
N MET A 19 -14.65 -14.51 -44.89
CA MET A 19 -15.46 -13.29 -45.08
C MET A 19 -16.80 -13.37 -44.35
N VAL A 20 -17.45 -14.52 -44.29
CA VAL A 20 -18.67 -14.70 -43.50
C VAL A 20 -18.40 -14.68 -42.00
N SER A 21 -17.29 -15.26 -41.51
CA SER A 21 -16.87 -15.13 -40.12
C SER A 21 -16.42 -13.71 -39.80
N GLY A 22 -15.78 -12.99 -40.72
CA GLY A 22 -15.46 -11.56 -40.56
C GLY A 22 -16.69 -10.65 -40.55
N MET A 23 -17.77 -11.01 -41.34
CA MET A 23 -19.04 -10.28 -41.31
C MET A 23 -19.87 -10.59 -40.04
N PHE A 24 -19.74 -11.78 -39.45
CA PHE A 24 -20.41 -12.09 -38.18
C PHE A 24 -19.70 -11.44 -36.97
N MET A 25 -18.42 -11.07 -37.08
CA MET A 25 -17.75 -10.26 -36.08
C MET A 25 -18.05 -8.74 -36.18
N MET A 26 -18.67 -8.29 -37.29
CA MET A 26 -19.03 -6.88 -37.47
C MET A 26 -20.52 -6.57 -37.24
N THR A 27 -21.34 -7.52 -36.83
CA THR A 27 -22.74 -7.26 -36.47
C THR A 27 -23.03 -7.41 -34.99
N GLY A 28 -22.02 -7.29 -34.14
CA GLY A 28 -22.23 -6.82 -32.78
C GLY A 28 -22.56 -5.34 -32.87
N CYS A 29 -23.82 -4.94 -32.70
CA CYS A 29 -24.19 -3.60 -32.28
C CYS A 29 -23.63 -3.36 -30.88
N GLY A 30 -22.32 -3.31 -30.76
CA GLY A 30 -21.67 -2.76 -29.58
C GLY A 30 -21.98 -1.28 -29.59
N LYS A 31 -22.68 -0.79 -28.58
CA LYS A 31 -22.78 0.64 -28.35
C LYS A 31 -21.36 1.17 -28.31
N SER A 32 -21.01 2.17 -29.12
CA SER A 32 -19.74 2.88 -28.95
C SER A 32 -19.91 3.84 -27.75
N TYR A 33 -19.27 3.52 -26.65
CA TYR A 33 -19.21 4.44 -25.53
C TYR A 33 -18.25 5.59 -25.87
N GLU A 34 -18.59 6.77 -25.39
CA GLU A 34 -17.75 7.96 -25.56
C GLU A 34 -16.44 7.79 -24.74
N HIS A 35 -15.35 8.22 -25.35
CA HIS A 35 -14.05 8.30 -24.70
C HIS A 35 -13.85 9.71 -24.19
N ILE A 36 -13.67 9.85 -22.88
CA ILE A 36 -13.55 11.13 -22.20
C ILE A 36 -12.09 11.36 -21.83
N PHE A 37 -11.57 12.51 -22.23
CA PHE A 37 -10.24 13.00 -21.82
C PHE A 37 -10.42 14.24 -20.99
N GLY A 38 -9.65 14.38 -19.92
CA GLY A 38 -9.67 15.57 -19.09
C GLY A 38 -8.36 15.73 -18.33
N ASP A 39 -8.23 16.84 -17.64
CA ASP A 39 -7.06 17.13 -16.84
C ASP A 39 -7.32 16.74 -15.38
N VAL A 40 -6.29 16.22 -14.73
CA VAL A 40 -6.27 15.85 -13.32
C VAL A 40 -5.04 16.43 -12.66
N GLU A 41 -5.17 16.81 -11.41
CA GLU A 41 -4.05 17.31 -10.62
C GLU A 41 -4.07 16.77 -9.19
N TRP A 42 -2.89 16.62 -8.62
CA TRP A 42 -2.69 16.20 -7.23
C TRP A 42 -1.41 16.79 -6.66
N MET A 43 -1.34 16.85 -5.34
CA MET A 43 -0.17 17.32 -4.63
C MET A 43 0.82 16.15 -4.45
N SER A 44 2.02 16.30 -4.97
CA SER A 44 3.15 15.41 -4.68
C SER A 44 4.00 16.02 -3.57
N THR A 45 4.33 15.21 -2.59
CA THR A 45 5.20 15.57 -1.48
C THR A 45 6.49 14.78 -1.57
N TYR A 46 7.63 15.46 -1.52
CA TYR A 46 8.95 14.85 -1.67
C TYR A 46 9.96 15.50 -0.73
N LYS A 47 11.04 14.79 -0.42
CA LYS A 47 12.17 15.35 0.34
C LYS A 47 13.23 15.87 -0.62
N GLU A 48 13.61 17.11 -0.46
CA GLU A 48 14.73 17.70 -1.18
C GLU A 48 16.08 17.19 -0.66
N LYS A 49 17.13 17.36 -1.45
CA LYS A 49 18.51 16.99 -1.05
C LYS A 49 18.98 17.74 0.21
N SER A 50 18.39 18.90 0.50
CA SER A 50 18.63 19.68 1.71
C SER A 50 18.04 19.04 2.98
N GLY A 51 17.19 18.01 2.85
CA GLY A 51 16.40 17.44 3.94
C GLY A 51 15.04 18.13 4.12
N ASP A 52 14.78 19.23 3.41
CA ASP A 52 13.50 19.92 3.44
C ASP A 52 12.44 19.13 2.67
N THR A 53 11.19 19.22 3.11
CA THR A 53 10.06 18.67 2.37
C THR A 53 9.54 19.70 1.38
N GLY A 54 9.59 19.34 0.11
CA GLY A 54 8.97 20.10 -0.96
C GLY A 54 7.58 19.54 -1.29
N THR A 55 6.71 20.42 -1.78
CA THR A 55 5.43 20.03 -2.37
C THR A 55 5.33 20.59 -3.77
N THR A 56 4.86 19.78 -4.70
CA THR A 56 4.63 20.23 -6.08
C THR A 56 3.27 19.76 -6.57
N MET A 57 2.59 20.60 -7.34
CA MET A 57 1.35 20.20 -8.00
C MET A 57 1.68 19.47 -9.29
N ILE A 58 1.37 18.19 -9.35
CA ILE A 58 1.45 17.39 -10.56
C ILE A 58 0.19 17.61 -11.38
N LYS A 59 0.35 17.73 -12.69
CA LYS A 59 -0.74 17.83 -13.66
C LYS A 59 -0.60 16.73 -14.68
N ASP A 60 -1.69 16.02 -14.92
CA ASP A 60 -1.73 14.92 -15.88
C ASP A 60 -3.05 14.93 -16.65
N THR A 61 -3.15 14.10 -17.67
CA THR A 61 -4.38 13.86 -18.43
C THR A 61 -4.90 12.48 -18.12
N TYR A 62 -6.18 12.37 -17.76
CA TYR A 62 -6.84 11.09 -17.65
C TYR A 62 -7.58 10.73 -18.94
N TYR A 63 -7.80 9.43 -19.10
CA TYR A 63 -8.65 8.81 -20.10
C TYR A 63 -9.69 7.96 -19.40
N TYR A 64 -10.94 8.02 -19.85
CA TYR A 64 -12.03 7.29 -19.23
C TYR A 64 -13.10 6.87 -20.26
N SER A 65 -13.72 5.70 -20.05
CA SER A 65 -14.87 5.25 -20.81
C SER A 65 -15.86 4.47 -19.94
N ASP A 66 -17.14 4.79 -20.04
CA ASP A 66 -18.22 4.01 -19.42
C ASP A 66 -18.31 2.58 -19.96
N GLY A 67 -17.75 2.34 -21.15
CA GLY A 67 -17.71 1.04 -21.80
C GLY A 67 -16.98 -0.02 -20.98
N TRP A 68 -16.03 0.38 -20.16
CA TRP A 68 -15.27 -0.55 -19.32
C TRP A 68 -16.16 -1.33 -18.33
N PHE A 69 -17.26 -0.74 -17.88
CA PHE A 69 -18.20 -1.41 -16.97
C PHE A 69 -19.16 -2.38 -17.66
N ALA A 70 -19.12 -2.47 -18.99
CA ALA A 70 -19.80 -3.52 -19.73
C ALA A 70 -19.02 -4.85 -19.67
N ASP A 71 -17.72 -4.80 -19.49
CA ASP A 71 -16.82 -5.95 -19.46
C ASP A 71 -17.03 -6.86 -18.23
N ASP A 72 -16.33 -7.99 -18.23
CA ASP A 72 -16.26 -8.87 -17.07
C ASP A 72 -15.30 -8.25 -16.05
N PRO A 73 -15.74 -7.97 -14.80
CA PRO A 73 -14.87 -7.41 -13.78
C PRO A 73 -13.69 -8.32 -13.39
N SER A 74 -13.71 -9.60 -13.75
CA SER A 74 -12.56 -10.49 -13.54
C SER A 74 -11.44 -10.32 -14.57
N SER A 75 -11.67 -9.56 -15.62
CA SER A 75 -10.67 -9.23 -16.63
C SER A 75 -9.87 -8.01 -16.18
N GLU A 76 -8.55 -8.10 -16.24
CA GLU A 76 -7.69 -6.95 -15.97
C GLU A 76 -7.96 -5.82 -16.95
N ASN A 77 -8.25 -4.61 -16.45
CA ASN A 77 -8.37 -3.40 -17.23
C ASN A 77 -7.38 -2.36 -16.69
N ARG A 78 -6.22 -2.24 -17.35
CA ARG A 78 -5.13 -1.35 -16.95
C ARG A 78 -5.45 0.13 -17.13
N GLU A 79 -6.29 0.46 -18.09
CA GLU A 79 -6.76 1.83 -18.31
C GLU A 79 -7.70 2.27 -17.18
N LEU A 80 -8.62 1.40 -16.76
CA LEU A 80 -9.47 1.66 -15.59
C LEU A 80 -8.66 1.70 -14.29
N ALA A 81 -7.60 0.88 -14.17
CA ALA A 81 -6.68 0.94 -13.04
C ALA A 81 -5.96 2.29 -12.99
N LEU A 82 -5.44 2.79 -14.12
CA LEU A 82 -4.80 4.10 -14.19
C LEU A 82 -5.78 5.22 -13.82
N ALA A 83 -6.99 5.22 -14.39
CA ALA A 83 -8.03 6.20 -14.05
C ALA A 83 -8.42 6.14 -12.57
N SER A 84 -8.48 4.92 -11.98
CA SER A 84 -8.74 4.73 -10.55
C SER A 84 -7.64 5.37 -9.70
N MET A 85 -6.37 5.14 -10.03
CA MET A 85 -5.26 5.69 -9.26
C MET A 85 -5.17 7.23 -9.38
N GLN A 86 -5.40 7.77 -10.58
CA GLN A 86 -5.48 9.22 -10.79
C GLN A 86 -6.63 9.85 -9.99
N LEU A 87 -7.79 9.19 -9.95
CA LEU A 87 -8.93 9.64 -9.14
C LEU A 87 -8.62 9.59 -7.64
N ILE A 88 -7.99 8.52 -7.14
CA ILE A 88 -7.54 8.43 -5.74
C ILE A 88 -6.60 9.60 -5.42
N ALA A 89 -5.57 9.82 -6.23
CA ALA A 89 -4.59 10.88 -6.01
C ALA A 89 -5.24 12.27 -5.97
N SER A 90 -6.29 12.49 -6.76
CA SER A 90 -7.04 13.76 -6.80
C SER A 90 -8.03 13.96 -5.65
N CYS A 91 -8.38 12.89 -4.91
CA CYS A 91 -9.32 12.95 -3.78
C CYS A 91 -8.66 13.23 -2.43
N VAL A 92 -7.35 13.45 -2.37
CA VAL A 92 -6.59 13.60 -1.11
C VAL A 92 -6.80 14.96 -0.42
N SER A 93 -7.34 15.96 -1.12
CA SER A 93 -7.58 17.31 -0.57
C SER A 93 -8.97 17.48 0.03
N ASP A 94 -9.15 18.52 0.85
CA ASP A 94 -10.36 18.82 1.61
C ASP A 94 -11.67 18.77 0.81
N LYS A 95 -12.76 18.47 1.52
CA LYS A 95 -14.11 18.18 1.01
C LYS A 95 -14.67 19.18 0.00
N GLU A 96 -14.27 20.44 0.02
CA GLU A 96 -14.92 21.50 -0.77
C GLU A 96 -14.17 21.89 -2.06
N ASP A 97 -12.85 21.74 -2.11
CA ASP A 97 -12.00 22.12 -3.25
C ASP A 97 -11.28 20.90 -3.90
N ASN A 98 -11.90 19.76 -3.83
CA ASN A 98 -11.30 18.50 -4.16
C ASN A 98 -11.33 18.30 -5.69
N SER A 99 -10.15 18.21 -6.29
CA SER A 99 -10.00 17.94 -7.72
C SER A 99 -10.62 16.61 -8.15
N GLY A 100 -10.76 15.65 -7.22
CA GLY A 100 -11.49 14.39 -7.42
C GLY A 100 -12.97 14.60 -7.71
N ALA A 101 -13.64 15.55 -7.05
CA ALA A 101 -15.01 15.90 -7.36
C ALA A 101 -15.15 16.55 -8.77
N ALA A 102 -14.15 17.34 -9.19
CA ALA A 102 -14.10 17.87 -10.54
C ALA A 102 -13.89 16.77 -11.58
N PHE A 103 -12.99 15.82 -11.30
CA PHE A 103 -12.80 14.64 -12.13
C PHE A 103 -14.11 13.86 -12.29
N LEU A 104 -14.74 13.46 -11.18
CA LEU A 104 -16.01 12.72 -11.19
C LEU A 104 -17.10 13.43 -11.99
N LYS A 105 -17.27 14.74 -11.83
CA LYS A 105 -18.22 15.54 -12.62
C LYS A 105 -17.90 15.53 -14.11
N SER A 106 -16.64 15.64 -14.47
CA SER A 106 -16.22 15.69 -15.88
C SER A 106 -16.44 14.38 -16.63
N ILE A 107 -16.49 13.24 -15.90
CA ILE A 107 -16.86 11.92 -16.44
C ILE A 107 -18.35 11.56 -16.21
N GLY A 108 -19.17 12.57 -15.87
CA GLY A 108 -20.63 12.46 -15.85
C GLY A 108 -21.26 11.97 -14.57
N PHE A 109 -20.54 11.92 -13.45
CA PHE A 109 -21.17 11.66 -12.15
C PHE A 109 -21.88 12.93 -11.65
N GLU A 110 -23.18 12.81 -11.41
CA GLU A 110 -24.04 13.93 -11.04
C GLU A 110 -24.20 14.06 -9.52
N GLU A 111 -24.26 12.92 -8.82
CA GLU A 111 -24.40 12.87 -7.38
C GLU A 111 -23.04 12.51 -6.77
N ILE A 112 -22.52 13.38 -5.92
CA ILE A 112 -21.27 13.19 -5.21
C ILE A 112 -21.51 13.46 -3.73
N GLY A 113 -21.03 12.57 -2.89
CA GLY A 113 -21.13 12.71 -1.45
C GLY A 113 -19.87 12.17 -0.74
N TYR A 114 -19.85 12.38 0.55
CA TYR A 114 -18.72 12.03 1.41
C TYR A 114 -19.26 11.24 2.60
N SER A 115 -18.40 10.39 3.18
CA SER A 115 -18.76 9.71 4.42
C SER A 115 -18.98 10.72 5.55
N ASP A 116 -19.94 10.42 6.43
CA ASP A 116 -20.21 11.21 7.65
C ASP A 116 -19.32 10.78 8.84
N PHE A 117 -18.31 9.95 8.60
CA PHE A 117 -17.36 9.58 9.65
C PHE A 117 -16.65 10.84 10.14
N ALA A 118 -16.82 11.13 11.43
CA ALA A 118 -16.10 12.22 12.06
C ALA A 118 -14.59 11.95 11.92
N ASP A 119 -13.83 12.99 11.62
CA ASP A 119 -12.37 12.93 11.54
C ASP A 119 -11.71 12.43 12.85
N SER A 120 -12.49 12.15 13.87
CA SER A 120 -12.09 11.64 15.19
C SER A 120 -12.24 10.12 15.35
N ASP A 121 -12.81 9.38 14.37
CA ASP A 121 -12.96 7.93 14.49
C ASP A 121 -11.83 7.17 13.77
N PRO A 122 -10.78 6.72 14.51
CA PRO A 122 -9.66 6.01 13.93
C PRO A 122 -10.04 4.61 13.41
N GLU A 123 -11.20 4.06 13.82
CA GLU A 123 -11.68 2.75 13.40
C GLU A 123 -12.53 2.80 12.12
N SER A 124 -12.66 3.98 11.51
CA SER A 124 -13.37 4.20 10.26
C SER A 124 -12.41 4.53 9.11
N CYS A 125 -12.95 4.66 7.92
CA CYS A 125 -12.24 5.17 6.76
C CYS A 125 -13.13 6.20 6.07
N ASN A 126 -12.61 7.40 5.85
CA ASN A 126 -13.31 8.36 5.04
C ASN A 126 -13.32 7.91 3.58
N TYR A 127 -14.43 8.17 2.90
CA TYR A 127 -14.57 7.89 1.48
C TYR A 127 -15.39 8.96 0.78
N THR A 128 -15.06 9.15 -0.49
CA THR A 128 -15.89 9.90 -1.45
C THR A 128 -16.68 8.88 -2.24
N TRP A 129 -17.98 9.11 -2.43
CA TRP A 129 -18.80 8.31 -3.33
C TRP A 129 -19.40 9.19 -4.42
N ALA A 130 -19.65 8.60 -5.56
CA ALA A 130 -20.35 9.27 -6.66
C ALA A 130 -21.26 8.29 -7.38
N ARG A 131 -22.38 8.80 -7.93
CA ARG A 131 -23.37 7.99 -8.63
C ARG A 131 -23.78 8.62 -9.95
N LYS A 132 -23.93 7.78 -10.96
CA LYS A 132 -24.54 8.13 -12.24
C LYS A 132 -25.33 6.97 -12.83
N THR A 133 -26.19 7.26 -13.79
CA THR A 133 -26.91 6.21 -14.55
C THR A 133 -26.45 6.22 -16.00
N VAL A 134 -26.03 5.06 -16.49
CA VAL A 134 -25.60 4.85 -17.89
C VAL A 134 -26.33 3.62 -18.42
N ASP A 135 -27.08 3.79 -19.50
CA ASP A 135 -27.81 2.70 -20.16
C ASP A 135 -28.76 1.91 -19.25
N GLY A 136 -29.34 2.57 -18.25
CA GLY A 136 -30.22 1.93 -17.29
C GLY A 136 -29.51 1.18 -16.16
N LYS A 137 -28.18 1.28 -16.09
CA LYS A 137 -27.36 0.75 -14.99
C LYS A 137 -26.93 1.88 -14.09
N THR A 138 -26.94 1.66 -12.80
CA THR A 138 -26.39 2.59 -11.83
C THR A 138 -24.92 2.26 -11.62
N ILE A 139 -24.01 3.21 -11.88
CA ILE A 139 -22.59 3.11 -11.58
C ILE A 139 -22.33 3.91 -10.31
N VAL A 140 -21.77 3.25 -9.30
CA VAL A 140 -21.38 3.84 -8.01
C VAL A 140 -19.87 3.76 -7.89
N ALA A 141 -19.20 4.91 -7.97
CA ALA A 141 -17.77 5.02 -7.68
C ALA A 141 -17.56 5.27 -6.20
N VAL A 142 -16.62 4.58 -5.58
CA VAL A 142 -16.25 4.74 -4.17
C VAL A 142 -14.73 4.81 -4.05
N VAL A 143 -14.24 5.94 -3.60
CA VAL A 143 -12.82 6.22 -3.37
C VAL A 143 -12.57 6.22 -1.87
N LEU A 144 -11.92 5.17 -1.37
CA LEU A 144 -11.52 5.10 0.03
C LEU A 144 -10.21 5.84 0.21
N GLN A 145 -10.22 6.78 1.15
CA GLN A 145 -9.09 7.65 1.38
C GLN A 145 -8.03 6.96 2.23
N SER A 146 -6.78 7.18 1.88
CA SER A 146 -5.66 6.93 2.77
C SER A 146 -5.65 7.98 3.90
N VAL A 147 -4.77 7.80 4.89
CA VAL A 147 -4.71 8.66 6.08
C VAL A 147 -4.33 10.09 5.69
N ASN A 148 -5.30 11.00 5.65
CA ASN A 148 -5.06 12.44 5.46
C ASN A 148 -5.65 13.24 6.63
N LEU A 149 -5.08 13.06 7.80
CA LEU A 149 -5.62 13.59 9.06
C LEU A 149 -4.51 14.33 9.81
N GLY A 150 -4.91 15.30 10.65
CA GLY A 150 -3.98 15.96 11.56
C GLY A 150 -3.23 14.98 12.47
N TRP A 151 -2.07 15.38 12.97
CA TRP A 151 -1.11 14.49 13.65
C TRP A 151 -1.71 13.61 14.76
N GLU A 152 -2.49 14.17 15.67
CA GLU A 152 -3.06 13.40 16.80
C GLU A 152 -3.96 12.25 16.34
N LEU A 153 -4.70 12.47 15.26
CA LEU A 153 -5.56 11.45 14.71
C LEU A 153 -4.79 10.47 13.84
N ARG A 154 -3.75 10.96 13.13
CA ARG A 154 -2.84 10.14 12.34
C ARG A 154 -2.20 9.03 13.18
N ASN A 155 -1.73 9.34 14.38
CA ASN A 155 -1.18 8.35 15.32
C ASN A 155 -2.20 7.26 15.70
N LYS A 156 -3.44 7.66 15.97
CA LYS A 156 -4.50 6.70 16.31
C LYS A 156 -4.84 5.80 15.12
N VAL A 157 -4.87 6.36 13.92
CA VAL A 157 -5.11 5.60 12.68
C VAL A 157 -3.93 4.69 12.35
N TRP A 158 -2.69 5.14 12.54
CA TRP A 158 -1.51 4.29 12.38
C TRP A 158 -1.53 3.08 13.31
N LYS A 159 -1.94 3.29 14.58
CA LYS A 159 -2.14 2.18 15.52
C LYS A 159 -3.11 1.13 14.98
N GLN A 160 -4.18 1.55 14.31
CA GLN A 160 -5.14 0.63 13.70
C GLN A 160 -4.51 -0.23 12.59
N ASN A 161 -3.53 0.28 11.83
CA ASN A 161 -2.85 -0.52 10.80
C ASN A 161 -2.12 -1.75 11.38
N PHE A 162 -1.86 -1.77 12.68
CA PHE A 162 -1.24 -2.89 13.40
C PHE A 162 -2.21 -3.61 14.34
N THR A 163 -3.48 -3.19 14.39
CA THR A 163 -4.53 -3.88 15.16
C THR A 163 -5.10 -5.03 14.34
N VAL A 164 -4.36 -6.13 14.29
CA VAL A 164 -4.65 -7.29 13.45
C VAL A 164 -5.70 -8.19 14.07
N ASN A 165 -5.69 -8.29 15.40
CA ASN A 165 -6.64 -9.07 16.19
C ASN A 165 -7.67 -8.16 16.83
N GLY A 166 -8.88 -8.69 17.00
CA GLY A 166 -9.93 -8.04 17.78
C GLY A 166 -9.65 -8.06 19.28
N PRO A 167 -10.52 -7.41 20.08
CA PRO A 167 -10.48 -7.52 21.53
C PRO A 167 -10.49 -8.99 21.96
N ASP A 168 -9.76 -9.31 23.01
CA ASP A 168 -9.65 -10.67 23.53
C ASP A 168 -8.99 -11.69 22.57
N GLY A 169 -8.29 -11.22 21.53
CA GLY A 169 -7.59 -12.08 20.58
C GLY A 169 -8.50 -12.71 19.51
N GLU A 170 -9.70 -12.18 19.31
CA GLU A 170 -10.59 -12.64 18.23
C GLU A 170 -9.90 -12.53 16.86
N THR A 171 -9.94 -13.63 16.10
CA THR A 171 -9.43 -13.70 14.73
C THR A 171 -10.53 -14.17 13.79
N SER A 172 -10.89 -13.36 12.80
CA SER A 172 -11.84 -13.73 11.75
C SER A 172 -11.15 -14.25 10.48
N GLY A 173 -9.83 -14.43 10.50
CA GLY A 173 -9.04 -14.64 9.29
C GLY A 173 -8.73 -13.35 8.52
N GLU A 174 -9.34 -12.22 8.90
CA GLU A 174 -9.09 -10.90 8.32
C GLU A 174 -8.31 -10.00 9.27
N HIS A 175 -7.69 -8.97 8.74
CA HIS A 175 -7.10 -7.89 9.55
C HIS A 175 -8.22 -7.12 10.24
N TYR A 176 -8.30 -7.23 11.57
CA TYR A 176 -9.43 -6.75 12.37
C TYR A 176 -9.80 -5.30 12.09
N ALA A 177 -8.83 -4.37 12.15
CA ALA A 177 -9.15 -2.95 12.01
C ALA A 177 -9.59 -2.58 10.59
N TYR A 178 -9.07 -3.22 9.56
CA TYR A 178 -9.51 -2.99 8.18
C TYR A 178 -10.90 -3.58 7.94
N ALA A 179 -11.16 -4.78 8.45
CA ALA A 179 -12.48 -5.40 8.38
C ALA A 179 -13.53 -4.54 9.08
N LYS A 180 -13.23 -4.05 10.29
CA LYS A 180 -14.14 -3.18 11.04
C LYS A 180 -14.43 -1.86 10.30
N ALA A 181 -13.45 -1.26 9.65
CA ALA A 181 -13.66 -0.06 8.85
C ALA A 181 -14.52 -0.33 7.60
N ALA A 182 -14.32 -1.48 6.95
CA ALA A 182 -15.14 -1.91 5.82
C ALA A 182 -16.59 -2.20 6.25
N ASP A 183 -16.78 -2.86 7.39
CA ASP A 183 -18.10 -3.18 7.96
C ASP A 183 -18.90 -1.92 8.34
N LYS A 184 -18.22 -0.84 8.78
CA LYS A 184 -18.87 0.46 9.04
C LYS A 184 -19.35 1.14 7.75
N ALA A 185 -18.68 0.93 6.63
CA ALA A 185 -18.99 1.61 5.37
C ALA A 185 -19.98 0.83 4.48
N VAL A 186 -20.03 -0.50 4.61
CA VAL A 186 -20.73 -1.36 3.65
C VAL A 186 -22.22 -1.08 3.52
N ASP A 187 -22.91 -0.76 4.62
CA ASP A 187 -24.36 -0.54 4.61
C ASP A 187 -24.71 0.73 3.86
N ASP A 188 -23.99 1.81 4.12
CA ASP A 188 -24.20 3.11 3.48
C ASP A 188 -23.89 3.02 1.98
N ILE A 189 -22.80 2.33 1.61
CA ILE A 189 -22.41 2.16 0.20
C ILE A 189 -23.40 1.24 -0.53
N ALA A 190 -23.82 0.14 0.09
CA ALA A 190 -24.81 -0.74 -0.50
C ALA A 190 -26.17 -0.05 -0.72
N ALA A 191 -26.50 0.94 0.09
CA ALA A 191 -27.73 1.74 -0.06
C ALA A 191 -27.69 2.70 -1.27
N LEU A 192 -26.51 2.92 -1.89
CA LEU A 192 -26.38 3.76 -3.09
C LEU A 192 -26.85 3.07 -4.39
N THR A 193 -27.33 1.84 -4.30
CA THR A 193 -27.92 1.11 -5.42
C THR A 193 -29.12 1.87 -6.00
N GLY A 194 -29.32 1.76 -7.33
CA GLY A 194 -30.46 2.36 -8.04
C GLY A 194 -31.50 1.34 -8.46
N ASP A 195 -32.51 1.81 -9.19
CA ASP A 195 -33.47 0.93 -9.85
C ASP A 195 -32.80 0.27 -11.07
N GLY A 196 -32.44 -1.00 -10.96
CA GLY A 196 -31.80 -1.76 -12.03
C GLY A 196 -30.45 -2.35 -11.65
N ASP A 197 -29.69 -2.77 -12.66
CA ASP A 197 -28.36 -3.35 -12.47
C ASP A 197 -27.42 -2.31 -11.85
N THR A 198 -26.75 -2.69 -10.78
CA THR A 198 -25.75 -1.83 -10.13
C THR A 198 -24.33 -2.32 -10.43
N VAL A 199 -23.46 -1.37 -10.69
CA VAL A 199 -22.00 -1.55 -10.82
C VAL A 199 -21.31 -0.74 -9.75
N PHE A 200 -20.54 -1.39 -8.91
CA PHE A 200 -19.64 -0.72 -7.96
C PHE A 200 -18.25 -0.63 -8.55
N TRP A 201 -17.69 0.56 -8.55
CA TRP A 201 -16.29 0.85 -8.87
C TRP A 201 -15.60 1.30 -7.59
N ILE A 202 -14.94 0.34 -6.94
CA ILE A 202 -14.33 0.49 -5.61
C ILE A 202 -12.83 0.67 -5.76
N MET A 203 -12.27 1.68 -5.11
CA MET A 203 -10.84 1.93 -5.20
C MET A 203 -10.25 2.52 -3.94
N GLY A 204 -8.96 2.28 -3.72
CA GLY A 204 -8.21 2.84 -2.61
C GLY A 204 -6.71 2.55 -2.71
N GLN A 205 -5.90 3.36 -2.04
CA GLN A 205 -4.45 3.21 -1.95
C GLN A 205 -4.06 3.04 -0.47
N SER A 206 -2.97 2.30 -0.20
CA SER A 206 -2.45 2.11 1.15
C SER A 206 -3.53 1.52 2.08
N ARG A 207 -3.74 2.10 3.26
CA ARG A 207 -4.83 1.73 4.18
C ARG A 207 -6.20 1.76 3.49
N GLY A 208 -6.48 2.78 2.67
CA GLY A 208 -7.73 2.85 1.89
C GLY A 208 -7.86 1.68 0.90
N GLY A 209 -6.74 1.23 0.34
CA GLY A 209 -6.68 0.03 -0.51
C GLY A 209 -6.98 -1.25 0.26
N ALA A 210 -6.44 -1.41 1.47
CA ALA A 210 -6.73 -2.55 2.32
C ALA A 210 -8.22 -2.63 2.70
N ILE A 211 -8.82 -1.50 3.05
CA ILE A 211 -10.26 -1.43 3.37
C ILE A 211 -11.11 -1.65 2.11
N ALA A 212 -10.71 -1.10 0.95
CA ALA A 212 -11.38 -1.34 -0.34
C ALA A 212 -11.38 -2.83 -0.72
N ASN A 213 -10.29 -3.53 -0.45
CA ASN A 213 -10.14 -4.96 -0.68
C ASN A 213 -11.19 -5.78 0.09
N ILE A 214 -11.37 -5.53 1.38
CA ILE A 214 -12.38 -6.21 2.21
C ILE A 214 -13.80 -5.72 1.84
N LEU A 215 -13.99 -4.41 1.65
CA LEU A 215 -15.29 -3.83 1.29
C LEU A 215 -15.84 -4.44 -0.01
N ALA A 216 -14.99 -4.70 -0.99
CA ALA A 216 -15.41 -5.34 -2.25
C ALA A 216 -16.00 -6.74 -2.00
N VAL A 217 -15.44 -7.51 -1.07
CA VAL A 217 -15.99 -8.81 -0.64
C VAL A 217 -17.34 -8.62 0.04
N ARG A 218 -17.44 -7.69 0.99
CA ARG A 218 -18.70 -7.40 1.70
C ARG A 218 -19.82 -6.97 0.76
N LEU A 219 -19.50 -6.14 -0.24
CA LEU A 219 -20.47 -5.71 -1.25
C LEU A 219 -20.92 -6.86 -2.17
N ALA A 220 -20.00 -7.79 -2.52
CA ALA A 220 -20.36 -8.97 -3.29
C ALA A 220 -21.37 -9.87 -2.55
N GLU A 221 -21.22 -9.98 -1.24
CA GLU A 221 -22.13 -10.75 -0.38
C GLU A 221 -23.48 -10.03 -0.15
N LYS A 222 -23.44 -8.70 -0.04
CA LYS A 222 -24.60 -7.89 0.34
C LYS A 222 -25.46 -7.46 -0.83
N SER A 223 -24.87 -7.24 -2.01
CA SER A 223 -25.52 -6.70 -3.19
C SER A 223 -25.61 -7.78 -4.28
N GLU A 224 -26.53 -8.73 -4.10
CA GLU A 224 -26.73 -9.85 -5.04
C GLU A 224 -26.96 -9.34 -6.47
N GLY A 225 -26.18 -9.84 -7.41
CA GLY A 225 -26.26 -9.48 -8.83
C GLY A 225 -25.53 -8.20 -9.23
N ALA A 226 -25.00 -7.43 -8.30
CA ALA A 226 -24.18 -6.27 -8.61
C ALA A 226 -22.83 -6.71 -9.21
N LYS A 227 -22.35 -5.96 -10.22
CA LYS A 227 -20.98 -6.10 -10.70
C LYS A 227 -20.05 -5.26 -9.83
N ILE A 228 -18.92 -5.82 -9.42
CA ILE A 228 -17.94 -5.12 -8.58
C ILE A 228 -16.60 -5.10 -9.31
N PHE A 229 -16.13 -3.91 -9.63
CA PHE A 229 -14.80 -3.61 -10.14
C PHE A 229 -13.99 -3.01 -8.99
N ALA A 230 -13.06 -3.75 -8.44
CA ALA A 230 -12.25 -3.28 -7.32
C ALA A 230 -10.78 -3.16 -7.71
N TYR A 231 -10.20 -1.99 -7.46
CA TYR A 231 -8.81 -1.65 -7.76
C TYR A 231 -8.13 -1.12 -6.50
N THR A 232 -7.15 -1.86 -6.01
CA THR A 232 -6.38 -1.45 -4.83
C THR A 232 -4.92 -1.24 -5.19
N PHE A 233 -4.28 -0.25 -4.57
CA PHE A 233 -2.91 0.15 -4.89
C PHE A 233 -2.09 0.19 -3.61
N GLU A 234 -0.92 -0.45 -3.63
CA GLU A 234 0.03 -0.52 -2.51
C GLU A 234 -0.68 -0.83 -1.18
N ALA A 235 -1.67 -1.70 -1.22
CA ALA A 235 -2.45 -2.07 -0.06
C ALA A 235 -1.67 -3.04 0.85
N PRO A 236 -1.69 -2.89 2.18
CA PRO A 236 -1.26 -3.94 3.11
C PRO A 236 -2.03 -5.25 2.92
N ALA A 237 -1.51 -6.34 3.45
CA ALA A 237 -2.23 -7.61 3.49
C ALA A 237 -3.48 -7.52 4.38
N THR A 238 -4.56 -8.19 3.99
CA THR A 238 -5.90 -8.02 4.57
C THR A 238 -6.50 -9.29 5.15
N VAL A 239 -6.02 -10.43 4.71
CA VAL A 239 -6.64 -11.73 5.01
C VAL A 239 -5.59 -12.82 5.13
N ASP A 240 -5.83 -13.82 5.97
CA ASP A 240 -4.98 -15.00 6.06
C ASP A 240 -4.99 -15.76 4.72
N ALA A 241 -3.84 -16.27 4.29
CA ALA A 241 -3.66 -16.84 2.96
C ALA A 241 -4.61 -18.02 2.67
N ASP A 242 -4.95 -18.80 3.69
CA ASP A 242 -5.90 -19.92 3.60
C ASP A 242 -7.37 -19.50 3.54
N ALA A 243 -7.68 -18.27 3.97
CA ALA A 243 -9.02 -17.69 3.96
C ALA A 243 -9.31 -16.76 2.74
N ALA A 244 -8.29 -16.48 1.89
CA ALA A 244 -8.38 -15.45 0.85
C ALA A 244 -9.45 -15.70 -0.23
N GLY A 245 -9.91 -16.92 -0.42
CA GLY A 245 -10.93 -17.25 -1.42
C GLY A 245 -10.51 -16.90 -2.86
N SER A 246 -11.48 -16.92 -3.78
CA SER A 246 -11.23 -16.64 -5.21
C SER A 246 -12.09 -15.48 -5.70
N TYR A 247 -11.63 -14.25 -5.52
CA TYR A 247 -12.30 -13.02 -5.93
C TYR A 247 -11.56 -12.38 -7.11
N LYS A 248 -11.75 -12.93 -8.33
CA LYS A 248 -11.02 -12.47 -9.53
C LYS A 248 -11.34 -11.05 -9.97
N ASN A 249 -12.40 -10.47 -9.45
CA ASN A 249 -12.86 -9.11 -9.71
C ASN A 249 -12.21 -8.05 -8.81
N ILE A 250 -11.28 -8.46 -7.97
CA ILE A 250 -10.48 -7.57 -7.13
C ILE A 250 -9.05 -7.60 -7.67
N HIS A 251 -8.57 -6.47 -8.15
CA HIS A 251 -7.24 -6.31 -8.75
C HIS A 251 -6.36 -5.48 -7.81
N ASN A 252 -5.33 -6.09 -7.28
CA ASN A 252 -4.38 -5.45 -6.37
C ASN A 252 -3.09 -5.12 -7.13
N TYR A 253 -2.76 -3.85 -7.27
CA TYR A 253 -1.53 -3.39 -7.89
C TYR A 253 -0.53 -3.03 -6.80
N ILE A 254 0.62 -3.68 -6.82
CA ILE A 254 1.67 -3.49 -5.81
C ILE A 254 3.03 -3.31 -6.49
N CYS A 255 3.94 -2.66 -5.79
CA CYS A 255 5.37 -2.72 -6.07
C CYS A 255 6.02 -3.66 -5.04
N SER A 256 6.74 -4.66 -5.51
CA SER A 256 7.39 -5.65 -4.63
C SER A 256 8.47 -5.06 -3.72
N ASP A 257 8.95 -3.86 -4.01
CA ASP A 257 9.88 -3.08 -3.18
C ASP A 257 9.20 -2.09 -2.23
N ASP A 258 7.86 -2.06 -2.17
CA ASP A 258 7.12 -1.29 -1.16
C ASP A 258 6.91 -2.13 0.10
N ILE A 259 7.59 -1.77 1.19
CA ILE A 259 7.48 -2.47 2.47
C ILE A 259 6.04 -2.51 3.01
N VAL A 260 5.20 -1.51 2.69
CA VAL A 260 3.81 -1.45 3.16
C VAL A 260 3.00 -2.61 2.61
N THR A 261 3.29 -3.08 1.41
CA THR A 261 2.58 -4.19 0.78
C THR A 261 2.85 -5.54 1.46
N HIS A 262 3.90 -5.63 2.25
CA HIS A 262 4.30 -6.83 3.00
C HIS A 262 3.80 -6.81 4.45
N ILE A 263 3.17 -5.74 4.92
CA ILE A 263 2.62 -5.65 6.28
C ILE A 263 1.18 -6.21 6.29
N PRO A 264 0.79 -6.98 7.32
CA PRO A 264 1.61 -7.70 8.29
C PRO A 264 2.26 -8.95 7.66
N MET A 265 3.45 -9.31 8.09
CA MET A 265 4.33 -10.29 7.42
C MET A 265 4.23 -11.72 7.96
N TRP A 266 3.07 -12.23 8.30
CA TRP A 266 2.85 -13.59 8.82
C TRP A 266 1.78 -14.36 8.04
N GLY A 267 2.12 -14.74 6.81
CA GLY A 267 1.23 -15.59 5.99
C GLY A 267 -0.10 -14.95 5.61
N MET A 268 -0.22 -13.64 5.72
CA MET A 268 -1.37 -12.89 5.21
C MET A 268 -1.19 -12.52 3.74
N THR A 269 -2.32 -12.32 3.07
CA THR A 269 -2.40 -11.90 1.67
C THR A 269 -3.56 -10.92 1.47
N ARG A 270 -4.03 -10.76 0.26
CA ARG A 270 -5.18 -9.94 -0.13
C ARG A 270 -6.19 -10.79 -0.84
N TYR A 271 -7.47 -10.44 -0.72
CA TYR A 271 -8.47 -10.98 -1.62
C TYR A 271 -8.17 -10.57 -3.06
N GLY A 272 -8.36 -11.49 -4.00
CA GLY A 272 -8.27 -11.17 -5.43
C GLY A 272 -6.96 -11.53 -6.11
N VAL A 273 -6.67 -10.82 -7.20
CA VAL A 273 -5.49 -11.03 -8.05
C VAL A 273 -4.48 -9.94 -7.81
N THR A 274 -3.24 -10.31 -7.55
CA THR A 274 -2.14 -9.35 -7.34
C THR A 274 -1.32 -9.19 -8.62
N HIS A 275 -1.08 -7.94 -9.00
CA HIS A 275 -0.27 -7.49 -10.13
C HIS A 275 0.94 -6.74 -9.59
N ASP A 276 2.14 -7.27 -9.83
CA ASP A 276 3.39 -6.58 -9.48
C ASP A 276 3.73 -5.58 -10.59
N LEU A 277 3.66 -4.30 -10.25
CA LEU A 277 3.92 -3.20 -11.18
C LEU A 277 5.39 -3.12 -11.61
N ARG A 278 6.32 -3.56 -10.78
CA ARG A 278 7.76 -3.47 -11.10
C ARG A 278 8.16 -4.35 -12.25
N LYS A 279 7.58 -5.52 -12.33
CA LYS A 279 7.99 -6.59 -13.25
C LYS A 279 8.17 -6.13 -14.70
N ASP A 280 7.32 -5.18 -15.15
CA ASP A 280 7.28 -4.74 -16.54
C ASP A 280 7.55 -3.23 -16.70
N THR A 281 7.94 -2.51 -15.64
CA THR A 281 7.99 -1.03 -15.68
C THR A 281 9.28 -0.40 -15.15
N ASP A 282 10.19 -1.13 -14.56
CA ASP A 282 11.41 -0.57 -13.96
C ASP A 282 12.27 0.18 -14.99
N ASP A 283 12.43 -0.37 -16.20
CA ASP A 283 13.22 0.25 -17.26
C ASP A 283 12.67 1.60 -17.75
N GLY A 284 11.37 1.84 -17.62
CA GLY A 284 10.71 3.06 -18.10
C GLY A 284 10.36 4.07 -17.00
N LEU A 285 10.56 3.72 -15.73
CA LEU A 285 10.07 4.50 -14.60
C LEU A 285 10.63 5.93 -14.56
N ALA A 286 11.93 6.11 -14.74
CA ALA A 286 12.57 7.43 -14.68
C ALA A 286 12.04 8.38 -15.77
N ASP A 287 11.83 7.87 -16.98
CA ASP A 287 11.28 8.65 -18.09
C ASP A 287 9.81 9.00 -17.83
N ALA A 288 9.02 8.07 -17.30
CA ALA A 288 7.62 8.28 -16.96
C ALA A 288 7.45 9.32 -15.82
N LEU A 289 8.27 9.26 -14.78
CA LEU A 289 8.30 10.26 -13.70
C LEU A 289 8.70 11.64 -14.24
N THR A 290 9.68 11.70 -15.14
CA THR A 290 10.08 12.95 -15.80
C THR A 290 8.94 13.52 -16.64
N ALA A 291 8.23 12.69 -17.38
CA ALA A 291 7.08 13.11 -18.18
C ALA A 291 5.91 13.64 -17.33
N LEU A 292 5.72 13.09 -16.13
CA LEU A 292 4.76 13.59 -15.14
C LEU A 292 5.21 14.93 -14.49
N GLY A 293 6.48 15.32 -14.65
CA GLY A 293 7.06 16.43 -13.89
C GLY A 293 7.20 16.13 -12.39
N SER A 294 7.27 14.84 -12.03
CA SER A 294 7.43 14.45 -10.65
C SER A 294 8.84 14.77 -10.14
N PRO A 295 8.97 15.35 -8.94
CA PRO A 295 10.26 15.56 -8.29
C PRO A 295 11.04 14.25 -8.05
N ALA A 296 10.35 13.12 -7.96
CA ALA A 296 10.98 11.81 -7.80
C ALA A 296 11.89 11.43 -8.98
N ALA A 297 11.69 12.01 -10.17
CA ALA A 297 12.55 11.81 -11.33
C ALA A 297 14.01 12.25 -11.08
N ASP A 298 14.20 13.38 -10.37
CA ASP A 298 15.54 13.91 -10.06
C ASP A 298 16.23 13.16 -8.91
N MET A 299 15.47 12.48 -8.09
CA MET A 299 16.01 11.71 -6.97
C MET A 299 16.75 10.46 -7.41
N LYS A 300 16.71 10.11 -8.74
CA LYS A 300 17.20 8.84 -9.26
C LYS A 300 16.76 7.76 -8.29
N ALA A 301 15.45 7.54 -8.25
CA ALA A 301 14.85 6.58 -7.33
C ALA A 301 15.81 5.40 -7.21
N ARG A 302 16.53 5.30 -6.10
CA ARG A 302 17.31 4.12 -5.82
C ARG A 302 16.25 3.08 -5.62
N ILE A 303 16.04 2.29 -6.64
CA ILE A 303 15.17 1.13 -6.54
C ILE A 303 15.79 0.32 -5.41
N VAL A 304 15.07 0.22 -4.30
CA VAL A 304 15.45 -0.71 -3.23
C VAL A 304 15.53 -2.06 -3.93
N THR A 305 16.65 -2.72 -3.84
CA THR A 305 16.80 -4.01 -4.51
C THR A 305 15.77 -4.96 -3.92
N ASP A 306 15.10 -5.76 -4.73
CA ASP A 306 14.14 -6.79 -4.28
C ASP A 306 14.70 -7.60 -3.12
N ASP A 307 16.01 -7.84 -3.15
CA ASP A 307 16.78 -8.53 -2.13
C ASP A 307 16.62 -7.95 -0.72
N VAL A 308 16.64 -6.61 -0.55
CA VAL A 308 16.50 -5.98 0.77
C VAL A 308 15.09 -6.20 1.33
N VAL A 309 14.05 -6.00 0.51
CA VAL A 309 12.66 -6.19 0.95
C VAL A 309 12.36 -7.67 1.16
N GLU A 310 12.86 -8.56 0.30
CA GLU A 310 12.72 -10.00 0.43
C GLU A 310 13.37 -10.50 1.73
N ARG A 311 14.63 -10.18 2.00
CA ARG A 311 15.33 -10.54 3.25
C ARG A 311 14.63 -9.97 4.48
N LEU A 312 14.18 -8.70 4.42
CA LEU A 312 13.45 -8.08 5.52
C LEU A 312 12.12 -8.80 5.79
N SER A 313 11.38 -9.16 4.74
CA SER A 313 10.11 -9.87 4.83
C SER A 313 10.30 -11.28 5.41
N GLU A 314 11.29 -12.03 4.92
CA GLU A 314 11.61 -13.37 5.42
C GLU A 314 11.98 -13.36 6.90
N ASN A 315 12.84 -12.40 7.31
CA ASN A 315 13.24 -12.28 8.71
C ASN A 315 12.08 -11.85 9.61
N LEU A 316 11.20 -10.98 9.12
CA LEU A 316 9.98 -10.59 9.85
C LEU A 316 9.01 -11.75 10.01
N ASP A 317 8.77 -12.52 8.95
CA ASP A 317 7.93 -13.71 9.02
C ASP A 317 8.50 -14.77 9.98
N ALA A 318 9.82 -14.96 9.98
CA ALA A 318 10.48 -15.85 10.92
C ALA A 318 10.34 -15.36 12.38
N ARG A 319 10.43 -14.04 12.60
CA ARG A 319 10.31 -13.42 13.93
C ARG A 319 8.88 -13.41 14.46
N VAL A 320 7.92 -13.19 13.58
CA VAL A 320 6.49 -13.06 13.89
C VAL A 320 5.67 -14.00 13.01
N PRO A 321 5.82 -15.32 13.18
CA PRO A 321 5.18 -16.30 12.30
C PRO A 321 3.66 -16.34 12.44
N THR A 322 3.09 -15.75 13.49
CA THR A 322 1.65 -15.74 13.74
C THR A 322 1.19 -14.46 14.42
N ARG A 323 -0.09 -14.14 14.23
CA ARG A 323 -0.77 -13.03 14.93
C ARG A 323 -0.64 -13.16 16.46
N ALA A 324 -0.72 -14.39 16.98
CA ALA A 324 -0.59 -14.64 18.42
C ALA A 324 0.79 -14.24 18.95
N VAL A 325 1.86 -14.48 18.18
CA VAL A 325 3.21 -14.04 18.54
C VAL A 325 3.32 -12.51 18.55
N PHE A 326 2.68 -11.85 17.59
CA PHE A 326 2.69 -10.38 17.48
C PHE A 326 2.02 -9.68 18.67
N SER A 327 0.91 -10.23 19.14
CA SER A 327 0.10 -9.66 20.23
C SER A 327 0.42 -10.23 21.61
N ALA A 328 1.35 -11.19 21.73
CA ALA A 328 1.71 -11.80 23.00
C ALA A 328 2.45 -10.81 23.89
N GLU A 329 2.04 -10.72 25.17
CA GLU A 329 2.79 -10.01 26.19
C GLU A 329 4.15 -10.67 26.44
N ARG A 330 5.18 -9.85 26.56
CA ARG A 330 6.55 -10.21 26.85
C ARG A 330 7.03 -9.37 28.00
N THR A 331 7.80 -9.95 28.88
CA THR A 331 8.41 -9.22 30.01
C THR A 331 9.92 -9.47 29.98
N ASP A 332 10.67 -8.41 29.85
CA ASP A 332 12.11 -8.41 29.95
C ASP A 332 12.52 -7.73 31.28
N SER A 333 13.60 -8.21 31.90
CA SER A 333 14.13 -7.69 33.17
C SER A 333 15.63 -7.58 33.08
N TRP A 334 16.17 -6.47 33.53
CA TRP A 334 17.63 -6.25 33.60
C TRP A 334 18.01 -5.41 34.78
N THR A 335 19.29 -5.33 35.07
CA THR A 335 19.83 -4.47 36.11
C THR A 335 20.99 -3.67 35.56
N ASP A 336 21.00 -2.38 35.81
CA ASP A 336 22.10 -1.47 35.48
C ASP A 336 22.48 -0.56 36.67
N GLU A 337 23.20 0.52 36.40
CA GLU A 337 23.64 1.49 37.43
C GLU A 337 22.47 2.23 38.12
N ASP A 338 21.31 2.34 37.41
CA ASP A 338 20.12 3.00 37.94
C ASP A 338 19.23 2.03 38.73
N GLY A 339 19.52 0.73 38.72
CA GLY A 339 18.82 -0.29 39.49
C GLY A 339 18.25 -1.45 38.65
N ALA A 340 17.24 -2.10 39.22
CA ALA A 340 16.52 -3.18 38.55
C ALA A 340 15.35 -2.63 37.73
N HIS A 341 15.21 -3.10 36.50
CA HIS A 341 14.19 -2.71 35.55
C HIS A 341 13.34 -3.93 35.19
N GLU A 342 12.05 -3.69 34.93
CA GLU A 342 11.12 -4.65 34.36
C GLU A 342 10.21 -3.94 33.38
N LEU A 343 10.09 -4.46 32.15
CA LEU A 343 9.29 -3.87 31.09
C LEU A 343 8.42 -4.93 30.42
N THR A 344 7.11 -4.71 30.46
CA THR A 344 6.12 -5.54 29.74
C THR A 344 5.65 -4.83 28.49
N TYR A 345 5.62 -5.55 27.35
CA TYR A 345 5.26 -5.01 26.03
C TYR A 345 4.81 -6.13 25.07
N THR A 346 4.26 -5.73 23.93
CA THR A 346 3.99 -6.61 22.78
C THR A 346 4.82 -6.18 21.57
N TYR A 347 4.97 -7.04 20.56
CA TYR A 347 5.56 -6.62 19.30
C TYR A 347 4.69 -5.61 18.56
N GLN A 348 3.38 -5.64 18.78
CA GLN A 348 2.46 -4.61 18.31
C GLN A 348 2.84 -3.23 18.87
N ASP A 349 3.14 -3.13 20.17
CA ASP A 349 3.60 -1.88 20.79
C ASP A 349 4.92 -1.41 20.18
N ALA A 350 5.86 -2.33 19.94
CA ALA A 350 7.13 -2.02 19.31
C ALA A 350 6.95 -1.43 17.91
N PHE A 351 6.06 -2.01 17.09
CA PHE A 351 5.74 -1.48 15.77
C PHE A 351 5.11 -0.08 15.81
N VAL A 352 4.16 0.13 16.71
CA VAL A 352 3.54 1.45 16.89
C VAL A 352 4.60 2.50 17.26
N LYS A 353 5.55 2.13 18.12
CA LYS A 353 6.64 3.04 18.50
C LYS A 353 7.67 3.27 17.40
N LEU A 354 7.95 2.26 16.59
CA LEU A 354 8.75 2.42 15.38
C LEU A 354 8.10 3.44 14.42
N MET A 355 6.78 3.37 14.25
CA MET A 355 6.06 4.33 13.42
C MET A 355 6.10 5.75 14.02
N ASP A 356 5.98 5.88 15.34
CA ASP A 356 6.13 7.16 16.03
C ASP A 356 7.54 7.78 15.82
N LEU A 357 8.58 6.95 15.68
CA LEU A 357 9.94 7.40 15.37
C LEU A 357 10.11 7.80 13.90
N VAL A 358 9.56 7.01 12.98
CA VAL A 358 9.80 7.16 11.53
C VAL A 358 8.86 8.19 10.90
N PHE A 359 7.61 8.25 11.34
CA PHE A 359 6.55 9.09 10.74
C PHE A 359 6.08 10.20 11.68
N ARG A 360 6.98 11.04 12.17
CA ARG A 360 6.62 12.19 13.01
C ARG A 360 5.85 13.27 12.27
N GLU A 361 5.18 14.13 13.06
CA GLU A 361 4.43 15.31 12.60
C GLU A 361 5.24 16.22 11.68
N ASP A 362 6.51 16.36 11.98
CA ASP A 362 7.49 17.02 11.14
C ASP A 362 8.10 16.07 10.12
N TYR A 363 7.30 15.57 9.19
CA TYR A 363 7.82 14.91 7.99
C TYR A 363 8.88 15.77 7.31
N GLU A 364 8.75 17.10 7.49
CA GLU A 364 9.68 18.12 7.05
C GLU A 364 11.02 18.10 7.81
N LYS A 365 11.03 17.63 9.06
CA LYS A 365 12.18 17.76 9.98
C LYS A 365 12.69 16.45 10.55
N SER A 366 12.26 15.29 10.08
CA SER A 366 12.78 14.03 10.62
C SER A 366 13.98 13.52 9.81
N PRO A 367 15.18 14.05 10.08
CA PRO A 367 16.42 13.48 9.58
C PRO A 367 16.87 12.28 10.42
N ILE A 368 15.98 11.67 11.26
CA ILE A 368 16.39 10.66 12.23
C ILE A 368 17.15 9.52 11.53
N LEU A 369 16.60 8.94 10.49
CA LEU A 369 17.27 7.85 9.79
C LEU A 369 18.51 8.32 9.02
N GLU A 370 18.43 9.51 8.42
CA GLU A 370 19.60 10.14 7.76
C GLU A 370 20.66 10.57 8.75
N GLY A 371 20.23 11.11 9.89
CA GLY A 371 21.10 11.45 10.97
C GLY A 371 21.80 10.22 11.56
N LEU A 372 21.09 9.11 11.71
CA LEU A 372 21.68 7.82 12.08
C LEU A 372 22.69 7.34 11.05
N ALA A 373 22.37 7.42 9.76
CA ALA A 373 23.31 7.07 8.69
C ALA A 373 24.57 7.94 8.72
N ALA A 374 24.42 9.24 8.95
CA ALA A 374 25.55 10.18 9.09
C ALA A 374 26.39 9.93 10.34
N LYS A 375 25.80 9.38 11.40
CA LYS A 375 26.41 9.07 12.70
C LYS A 375 26.79 7.59 12.85
N LYS A 376 26.88 6.85 11.76
CA LYS A 376 27.19 5.41 11.80
C LYS A 376 28.45 5.08 12.64
N GLY A 377 29.48 5.93 12.56
CA GLY A 377 30.70 5.76 13.38
C GLY A 377 30.47 5.91 14.88
N ASP A 378 29.48 6.71 15.29
CA ASP A 378 29.13 6.93 16.69
C ASP A 378 28.23 5.78 17.23
N LEU A 379 27.78 4.88 16.36
CA LEU A 379 26.91 3.73 16.68
C LEU A 379 27.65 2.39 16.73
N GLU A 380 28.98 2.35 16.52
CA GLU A 380 29.72 1.09 16.51
C GLU A 380 29.59 0.32 17.82
N GLY A 381 29.59 1.00 18.97
CA GLY A 381 29.34 0.40 20.29
C GLY A 381 27.96 -0.22 20.39
N ALA A 382 26.92 0.57 20.05
CA ALA A 382 25.55 0.12 20.06
C ALA A 382 25.31 -1.08 19.12
N ILE A 383 25.90 -1.08 17.91
CA ILE A 383 25.83 -2.22 16.99
C ILE A 383 26.49 -3.46 17.59
N GLY A 384 27.61 -3.29 18.30
CA GLY A 384 28.26 -4.37 19.05
C GLY A 384 27.34 -4.98 20.11
N ASP A 385 26.71 -4.13 20.93
CA ASP A 385 25.76 -4.57 21.96
C ASP A 385 24.50 -5.20 21.35
N LEU A 386 23.97 -4.67 20.23
CA LEU A 386 22.87 -5.30 19.50
C LEU A 386 23.26 -6.71 19.03
N THR A 387 24.46 -6.86 18.50
CA THR A 387 24.98 -8.14 18.05
C THR A 387 25.11 -9.13 19.19
N ASN A 388 25.63 -8.69 20.35
CA ASN A 388 25.72 -9.52 21.56
C ASN A 388 24.32 -9.97 22.03
N GLY A 389 23.35 -9.06 22.04
CA GLY A 389 21.97 -9.36 22.38
C GLY A 389 21.35 -10.40 21.44
N VAL A 390 21.53 -10.29 20.12
CA VAL A 390 21.05 -11.30 19.14
C VAL A 390 21.74 -12.65 19.36
N MET A 391 23.04 -12.65 19.63
CA MET A 391 23.78 -13.89 19.94
C MET A 391 23.29 -14.54 21.23
N ALA A 392 23.05 -13.76 22.29
CA ALA A 392 22.50 -14.25 23.54
C ALA A 392 21.13 -14.89 23.35
N GLU A 393 20.23 -14.20 22.62
CA GLU A 393 18.89 -14.72 22.31
C GLU A 393 18.94 -16.05 21.52
N ASN A 394 19.76 -16.13 20.47
CA ASN A 394 19.90 -17.33 19.65
C ASN A 394 20.48 -18.52 20.41
N SER A 395 21.29 -18.26 21.45
CA SER A 395 21.84 -19.30 22.33
C SER A 395 20.94 -19.66 23.52
N GLY A 396 19.75 -19.02 23.62
CA GLY A 396 18.79 -19.22 24.72
C GLY A 396 19.20 -18.52 26.02
N GLY A 397 20.10 -17.53 25.94
CA GLY A 397 20.44 -16.63 27.03
C GLY A 397 19.47 -15.46 27.19
N ASP A 398 19.73 -14.61 28.16
CA ASP A 398 18.98 -13.37 28.38
C ASP A 398 19.68 -12.19 27.68
N PRO A 399 19.08 -11.60 26.65
CA PRO A 399 19.68 -10.50 25.90
C PRO A 399 19.35 -9.12 26.46
N SER A 400 18.56 -9.02 27.54
CA SER A 400 17.92 -7.77 27.97
C SER A 400 18.93 -6.68 28.32
N ALA A 401 20.03 -7.05 28.99
CA ALA A 401 21.08 -6.09 29.39
C ALA A 401 21.82 -5.53 28.16
N ASP A 402 22.16 -6.38 27.18
CA ASP A 402 22.86 -5.95 25.96
C ASP A 402 21.97 -5.01 25.13
N TYR A 403 20.70 -5.37 24.93
CA TYR A 403 19.75 -4.50 24.23
C TYR A 403 19.51 -3.17 24.95
N TRP A 404 19.52 -3.18 26.29
CA TRP A 404 19.39 -1.94 27.05
C TRP A 404 20.63 -1.05 26.92
N ALA A 405 21.83 -1.62 26.93
CA ALA A 405 23.07 -0.90 26.68
C ALA A 405 23.05 -0.23 25.30
N ALA A 406 22.72 -0.98 24.25
CA ALA A 406 22.54 -0.45 22.89
C ALA A 406 21.48 0.66 22.84
N THR A 407 20.37 0.47 23.57
CA THR A 407 19.27 1.45 23.61
C THR A 407 19.74 2.79 24.17
N LYS A 408 20.47 2.80 25.28
CA LYS A 408 20.97 4.04 25.90
C LYS A 408 21.87 4.81 24.93
N GLU A 409 22.79 4.12 24.27
CA GLU A 409 23.70 4.73 23.29
C GLU A 409 22.96 5.28 22.09
N MET A 410 22.08 4.47 21.47
CA MET A 410 21.27 4.90 20.33
C MET A 410 20.33 6.06 20.69
N TYR A 411 19.73 6.04 21.89
CA TYR A 411 18.85 7.10 22.35
C TYR A 411 19.58 8.44 22.46
N ALA A 412 20.81 8.44 22.98
CA ALA A 412 21.63 9.63 23.06
C ALA A 412 21.99 10.20 21.67
N VAL A 413 22.38 9.32 20.73
CA VAL A 413 22.65 9.72 19.34
C VAL A 413 21.38 10.27 18.66
N LEU A 414 20.25 9.62 18.86
CA LEU A 414 18.96 10.09 18.31
C LEU A 414 18.56 11.45 18.89
N GLN A 415 18.78 11.69 20.18
CA GLN A 415 18.54 13.01 20.78
C GLN A 415 19.43 14.08 20.17
N GLU A 416 20.70 13.77 19.92
CA GLU A 416 21.62 14.71 19.26
C GLU A 416 21.17 15.02 17.84
N VAL A 417 20.82 13.99 17.06
CA VAL A 417 20.31 14.13 15.69
C VAL A 417 19.02 14.95 15.65
N ASN A 418 18.12 14.72 16.61
CA ASN A 418 16.85 15.44 16.70
C ASN A 418 16.97 16.87 17.26
N GLY A 419 18.14 17.24 17.79
CA GLY A 419 18.35 18.53 18.42
C GLY A 419 17.64 18.70 19.77
N GLY A 420 17.31 17.62 20.47
CA GLY A 420 16.64 17.63 21.78
C GLY A 420 15.81 16.39 22.08
N GLU A 421 14.70 16.57 22.81
CA GLU A 421 13.83 15.47 23.24
C GLU A 421 13.26 14.70 22.05
N LEU A 422 13.17 13.38 22.22
CA LEU A 422 12.53 12.48 21.27
C LEU A 422 11.02 12.34 21.58
N PRO A 423 10.18 11.94 20.61
CA PRO A 423 8.77 11.67 20.84
C PRO A 423 8.51 10.34 21.56
N VAL A 424 9.57 9.56 21.76
CA VAL A 424 9.55 8.26 22.42
C VAL A 424 10.53 8.27 23.58
N THR A 425 10.27 7.47 24.59
CA THR A 425 11.18 7.26 25.72
C THR A 425 12.28 6.25 25.36
N ALA A 426 13.33 6.15 26.18
CA ALA A 426 14.33 5.10 26.04
C ALA A 426 13.70 3.69 26.15
N GLU A 427 12.71 3.50 26.99
CA GLU A 427 11.95 2.25 27.12
C GLU A 427 11.15 1.94 25.85
N ASP A 428 10.56 2.95 25.20
CA ASP A 428 9.89 2.77 23.91
C ASP A 428 10.89 2.39 22.81
N LEU A 429 12.07 3.01 22.79
CA LEU A 429 13.14 2.63 21.87
C LEU A 429 13.65 1.21 22.16
N TYR A 430 13.73 0.80 23.42
CA TYR A 430 14.08 -0.57 23.78
C TYR A 430 13.12 -1.59 23.16
N LYS A 431 11.81 -1.34 23.22
CA LYS A 431 10.80 -2.22 22.58
C LYS A 431 11.06 -2.37 21.07
N VAL A 432 11.36 -1.24 20.40
CA VAL A 432 11.70 -1.22 18.97
C VAL A 432 12.96 -2.05 18.71
N ILE A 433 14.01 -1.81 19.45
CA ILE A 433 15.29 -2.51 19.33
C ILE A 433 15.11 -4.01 19.57
N ARG A 434 14.42 -4.37 20.62
CA ARG A 434 14.14 -5.76 21.01
C ARG A 434 13.38 -6.54 19.94
N PHE A 435 12.55 -5.83 19.18
CA PHE A 435 11.87 -6.37 18.03
C PHE A 435 12.76 -6.40 16.78
N ALA A 436 13.39 -5.26 16.45
CA ALA A 436 14.04 -5.06 15.15
C ALA A 436 15.44 -5.68 15.05
N ALA A 437 16.20 -5.74 16.15
CA ALA A 437 17.58 -6.22 16.08
C ALA A 437 17.69 -7.66 15.53
N PRO A 438 16.89 -8.66 15.98
CA PRO A 438 16.95 -10.00 15.43
C PRO A 438 16.42 -10.13 13.99
N VAL A 439 15.70 -9.10 13.50
CA VAL A 439 15.24 -9.03 12.10
C VAL A 439 16.35 -8.50 11.19
N LEU A 440 17.13 -7.54 11.70
CA LEU A 440 18.11 -6.79 10.93
C LEU A 440 19.54 -7.33 11.05
N ILE A 441 19.82 -8.17 12.04
CA ILE A 441 21.13 -8.76 12.30
C ILE A 441 21.01 -10.28 12.24
N THR A 442 21.77 -10.91 11.35
CA THR A 442 21.79 -12.35 11.20
C THR A 442 23.10 -12.91 11.76
N ILE A 443 23.00 -13.93 12.61
CA ILE A 443 24.14 -14.69 13.11
C ILE A 443 24.25 -15.97 12.30
N PRO A 444 25.37 -16.24 11.59
CA PRO A 444 25.55 -17.47 10.84
C PRO A 444 25.52 -18.71 11.77
N GLU A 445 24.96 -19.81 11.28
CA GLU A 445 24.84 -21.07 12.06
C GLU A 445 26.20 -21.65 12.50
N ASP A 446 27.25 -21.35 11.77
CA ASP A 446 28.63 -21.79 12.08
C ASP A 446 29.31 -20.93 13.17
N GLY A 447 28.61 -19.90 13.70
CA GLY A 447 29.15 -18.98 14.71
C GLY A 447 30.15 -17.99 14.12
N GLY A 448 30.07 -17.72 12.80
CA GLY A 448 30.86 -16.71 12.12
C GLY A 448 30.56 -15.29 12.61
N GLU A 449 31.17 -14.31 11.93
CA GLU A 449 30.92 -12.87 12.17
C GLU A 449 29.45 -12.54 11.86
N ALA A 450 28.82 -11.74 12.72
CA ALA A 450 27.43 -11.30 12.51
C ALA A 450 27.27 -10.52 11.22
N ASP A 451 26.25 -10.84 10.44
CA ASP A 451 25.86 -10.09 9.26
C ASP A 451 24.95 -8.91 9.68
N THR A 452 25.46 -7.70 9.49
CA THR A 452 24.75 -6.43 9.74
C THR A 452 24.46 -5.67 8.44
N GLU A 453 24.59 -6.32 7.27
CA GLU A 453 24.37 -5.71 5.98
C GLU A 453 22.92 -5.21 5.84
N LEU A 454 21.94 -6.04 6.21
CA LEU A 454 20.53 -5.67 6.15
C LEU A 454 20.22 -4.44 7.04
N LEU A 455 20.79 -4.35 8.25
CA LEU A 455 20.67 -3.15 9.09
C LEU A 455 21.22 -1.91 8.39
N THR A 456 22.38 -2.06 7.74
CA THR A 456 23.02 -0.96 6.99
C THR A 456 22.16 -0.53 5.79
N ASP A 457 21.61 -1.50 5.07
CA ASP A 457 20.77 -1.27 3.91
C ASP A 457 19.44 -0.61 4.28
N VAL A 458 18.74 -1.10 5.31
CA VAL A 458 17.50 -0.51 5.79
C VAL A 458 17.71 0.94 6.25
N ILE A 459 18.80 1.23 6.96
CA ILE A 459 19.15 2.62 7.34
C ILE A 459 19.48 3.45 6.08
N GLY A 460 20.23 2.88 5.13
CA GLY A 460 20.65 3.56 3.91
C GLY A 460 19.51 3.81 2.93
N TYR A 461 18.54 2.90 2.85
CA TYR A 461 17.38 2.93 1.93
C TYR A 461 16.08 3.38 2.59
N SER A 462 16.12 3.85 3.82
CA SER A 462 14.91 4.17 4.58
C SER A 462 13.96 5.15 3.89
N ARG A 463 14.48 6.01 3.02
CA ARG A 463 13.67 6.91 2.18
C ARG A 463 13.08 6.18 0.97
N GLU A 464 13.88 5.35 0.34
CA GLU A 464 13.54 4.65 -0.89
C GLU A 464 12.46 3.60 -0.63
N LEU A 465 12.41 3.00 0.56
CA LEU A 465 11.35 2.06 0.98
C LEU A 465 9.93 2.66 0.87
N ILE A 466 9.81 3.99 0.82
CA ILE A 466 8.53 4.70 0.73
C ILE A 466 8.26 5.22 -0.69
N TYR A 467 9.25 5.28 -1.60
CA TYR A 467 9.03 5.87 -2.93
C TYR A 467 8.07 5.09 -3.80
N SER A 468 8.14 3.77 -3.74
CA SER A 468 7.21 2.92 -4.49
C SER A 468 5.77 3.07 -3.99
N HIS A 469 5.59 3.55 -2.75
CA HIS A 469 4.29 3.84 -2.15
C HIS A 469 3.67 5.18 -2.61
N GLN A 470 4.41 6.04 -3.30
CA GLN A 470 3.94 7.37 -3.70
C GLN A 470 3.02 7.31 -4.92
N PHE A 471 2.02 8.21 -4.95
CA PHE A 471 1.07 8.31 -6.07
C PHE A 471 1.78 8.46 -7.42
N ASP A 472 2.81 9.31 -7.47
CA ASP A 472 3.56 9.58 -8.69
C ASP A 472 4.20 8.32 -9.25
N THR A 473 4.82 7.50 -8.39
CA THR A 473 5.47 6.26 -8.80
C THR A 473 4.45 5.26 -9.32
N ILE A 474 3.33 5.09 -8.62
CA ILE A 474 2.27 4.16 -9.02
C ILE A 474 1.66 4.60 -10.36
N ILE A 475 1.33 5.89 -10.50
CA ILE A 475 0.76 6.45 -11.74
C ILE A 475 1.77 6.33 -12.89
N ALA A 476 3.06 6.64 -12.66
CA ALA A 476 4.10 6.51 -13.67
C ALA A 476 4.20 5.07 -14.19
N ARG A 477 4.20 4.08 -13.30
CA ARG A 477 4.22 2.65 -13.65
C ARG A 477 2.96 2.23 -14.42
N LEU A 478 1.79 2.65 -13.97
CA LEU A 478 0.54 2.36 -14.68
C LEU A 478 0.50 3.00 -16.07
N LYS A 479 1.07 4.19 -16.28
CA LYS A 479 1.17 4.84 -17.60
C LYS A 479 2.10 4.10 -18.55
N ILE A 480 3.11 3.39 -18.06
CA ILE A 480 3.94 2.50 -18.89
C ILE A 480 3.10 1.31 -19.37
N LEU A 481 2.28 0.73 -18.48
CA LEU A 481 1.44 -0.43 -18.79
C LEU A 481 0.20 -0.09 -19.63
N ALA A 482 -0.35 1.11 -19.46
CA ALA A 482 -1.54 1.61 -20.15
C ALA A 482 -1.29 3.07 -20.60
N PRO A 483 -0.50 3.28 -21.66
CA PRO A 483 -0.26 4.63 -22.17
C PRO A 483 -1.59 5.24 -22.63
N THR A 484 -1.83 6.47 -22.19
CA THR A 484 -3.03 7.22 -22.57
C THR A 484 -3.11 7.30 -24.09
N PRO A 485 -4.23 6.91 -24.71
CA PRO A 485 -4.39 7.03 -26.17
C PRO A 485 -4.23 8.49 -26.64
N ASP A 486 -3.76 8.70 -27.84
CA ASP A 486 -3.75 10.02 -28.48
C ASP A 486 -5.19 10.54 -28.62
N LYS A 487 -5.39 11.84 -28.34
CA LYS A 487 -6.70 12.52 -28.45
C LYS A 487 -7.24 12.55 -29.85
#